data_07e31ac182576088606da199910b1364
#
_entry.id   07e31ac182576088606da199910b1364
#
_cell.length_a   1.000
_cell.length_b   1.000
_cell.length_c   1.000
_cell.angle_alpha   90.00
_cell.angle_beta   90.00
_cell.angle_gamma   90.00
#
_symmetry.space_group_name_H-M   'P 1'
#
loop_
_entity.id
_entity.type
_entity.pdbx_description
1 polymer ?
#
loop_
_entity_poly.entity_id
_entity_poly.type
_entity_poly.pdbx_seq_one_letter_code
_entity_poly.pdbx_strand_id
1 'polypeptide(L)'
;AVKIRLQRHGKKNFAFFHIVVADSRSPRDGKFIELLGSYNPNTNPATIVLDGERALAWLKVGAQPTLTARRILSYEGVMLRHH
;
A
#
# COMPACT_ATOMS: atom_id res chain seq x y z
N ALA A 1 -3.20 -10.44 -12.26
CA ALA A 1 -4.10 -9.65 -11.41
C ALA A 1 -3.39 -8.42 -10.87
N VAL A 2 -4.14 -7.36 -10.61
CA VAL A 2 -3.60 -6.13 -10.03
C VAL A 2 -3.70 -6.22 -8.51
N LYS A 3 -2.62 -5.85 -7.83
CA LYS A 3 -2.55 -5.91 -6.37
C LYS A 3 -2.10 -4.58 -5.77
N ILE A 4 -2.61 -4.29 -4.58
CA ILE A 4 -2.11 -3.20 -3.74
C ILE A 4 -1.16 -3.83 -2.74
N ARG A 5 0.10 -3.41 -2.75
CA ARG A 5 1.11 -4.04 -1.92
C ARG A 5 2.17 -3.03 -1.47
N LEU A 6 3.02 -3.45 -0.55
CA LEU A 6 4.11 -2.63 -0.04
C LEU A 6 5.40 -2.94 -0.77
N GLN A 7 6.14 -1.89 -1.13
CA GLN A 7 7.52 -2.01 -1.61
C GLN A 7 8.45 -1.50 -0.53
N ARG A 8 9.50 -2.27 -0.26
CA ARG A 8 10.49 -1.89 0.74
C ARG A 8 11.50 -0.91 0.14
N HIS A 9 11.75 0.15 0.89
CA HIS A 9 12.76 1.16 0.56
C HIS A 9 13.57 1.48 1.81
N GLY A 10 14.66 2.24 1.64
CA GLY A 10 15.48 2.67 2.74
C GLY A 10 16.66 1.75 3.00
N LYS A 11 17.32 1.96 4.15
CA LYS A 11 18.52 1.24 4.54
C LYS A 11 18.19 0.05 5.42
N LYS A 12 19.18 -0.79 5.69
CA LYS A 12 19.03 -2.04 6.42
C LYS A 12 18.25 -1.91 7.74
N ASN A 13 18.54 -0.88 8.54
CA ASN A 13 17.90 -0.70 9.85
C ASN A 13 16.84 0.39 9.86
N PHE A 14 16.58 1.02 8.72
CA PHE A 14 15.63 2.12 8.59
C PHE A 14 14.77 1.93 7.35
N ALA A 15 14.15 0.75 7.26
CA ALA A 15 13.27 0.46 6.14
C ALA A 15 11.97 1.26 6.27
N PHE A 16 11.51 1.77 5.14
CA PHE A 16 10.16 2.30 5.01
C PHE A 16 9.54 1.70 3.76
N PHE A 17 8.25 1.89 3.59
CA PHE A 17 7.52 1.20 2.52
C PHE A 17 6.71 2.18 1.71
N HIS A 18 6.66 1.95 0.39
CA HIS A 18 5.69 2.60 -0.47
C HIS A 18 4.48 1.69 -0.65
N ILE A 19 3.29 2.27 -0.57
CA ILE A 19 2.05 1.56 -0.85
C ILE A 19 1.74 1.77 -2.32
N VAL A 20 1.78 0.69 -3.09
CA VAL A 20 1.72 0.78 -4.55
C VAL A 20 0.69 -0.16 -5.13
N VAL A 21 0.20 0.18 -6.33
CA VAL A 21 -0.60 -0.70 -7.16
C VAL A 21 0.32 -1.30 -8.21
N ALA A 22 0.37 -2.62 -8.30
CA ALA A 22 1.25 -3.30 -9.22
C ALA A 22 0.62 -4.58 -9.76
N ASP A 23 1.11 -5.03 -10.91
CA ASP A 23 0.73 -6.33 -11.45
C ASP A 23 1.30 -7.43 -10.54
N SER A 24 0.49 -8.46 -10.25
CA SER A 24 0.90 -9.56 -9.39
C SER A 24 2.13 -10.31 -9.90
N ARG A 25 2.41 -10.21 -11.20
CA ARG A 25 3.56 -10.85 -11.82
C ARG A 25 4.85 -10.05 -11.69
N SER A 26 4.75 -8.77 -11.32
CA SER A 26 5.94 -7.94 -11.12
C SER A 26 6.64 -8.29 -9.82
N PRO A 27 7.99 -8.19 -9.74
CA PRO A 27 8.70 -8.37 -8.47
C PRO A 27 8.22 -7.37 -7.42
N ARG A 28 8.30 -7.76 -6.16
CA ARG A 28 7.82 -6.92 -5.05
C ARG A 28 8.40 -5.50 -5.10
N ASP A 29 9.69 -5.36 -5.36
CA ASP A 29 10.36 -4.07 -5.37
C ASP A 29 10.62 -3.56 -6.79
N GLY A 30 9.92 -4.12 -7.78
CA GLY A 30 10.04 -3.72 -9.18
C GLY A 30 9.05 -2.63 -9.58
N LYS A 31 8.72 -2.60 -10.86
CA LYS A 31 7.82 -1.58 -11.40
C LYS A 31 6.43 -1.67 -10.79
N PHE A 32 5.79 -0.52 -10.63
CA PHE A 32 4.42 -0.44 -10.16
C PHE A 32 3.61 0.47 -11.11
N ILE A 33 2.28 0.37 -11.00
CA ILE A 33 1.37 1.14 -11.85
C ILE A 33 1.14 2.53 -11.26
N GLU A 34 0.91 2.61 -9.96
CA GLU A 34 0.63 3.86 -9.29
C GLU A 34 1.12 3.81 -7.85
N LEU A 35 1.67 4.93 -7.37
CA LEU A 35 2.06 5.10 -5.97
C LEU A 35 0.87 5.68 -5.21
N LEU A 36 0.40 4.97 -4.18
CA LEU A 36 -0.74 5.42 -3.37
C LEU A 36 -0.31 6.15 -2.10
N GLY A 37 0.86 5.85 -1.58
CA GLY A 37 1.32 6.46 -0.35
C GLY A 37 2.54 5.79 0.23
N SER A 38 2.80 6.04 1.52
CA SER A 38 3.96 5.48 2.21
C SER A 38 3.61 5.08 3.62
N TYR A 39 4.40 4.14 4.15
CA TYR A 39 4.30 3.66 5.52
C TYR A 39 5.68 3.67 6.13
N ASN A 40 5.85 4.40 7.22
CA ASN A 40 7.12 4.50 7.94
C ASN A 40 6.94 3.95 9.36
N PRO A 41 7.43 2.72 9.64
CA PRO A 41 7.32 2.14 10.98
C PRO A 41 8.39 2.67 11.96
N ASN A 42 9.35 3.46 11.49
CA ASN A 42 10.44 3.94 12.31
C ASN A 42 10.05 5.11 13.22
N THR A 43 8.92 5.73 12.96
CA THR A 43 8.38 6.79 13.82
C THR A 43 7.49 6.18 14.90
N ASN A 44 7.29 6.92 16.00
CA ASN A 44 6.42 6.47 17.07
C ASN A 44 5.39 7.57 17.38
N PRO A 45 4.11 7.37 17.03
CA PRO A 45 3.56 6.22 16.32
C PRO A 45 4.01 6.14 14.86
N ALA A 46 3.84 4.98 14.23
CA ALA A 46 4.18 4.79 12.82
C ALA A 46 3.41 5.79 11.95
N THR A 47 4.10 6.32 10.93
CA THR A 47 3.51 7.30 10.03
C THR A 47 2.97 6.62 8.79
N ILE A 48 1.71 6.87 8.48
CA ILE A 48 1.06 6.38 7.27
C ILE A 48 0.55 7.59 6.49
N VAL A 49 1.00 7.72 5.24
CA VAL A 49 0.48 8.70 4.29
C VAL A 49 -0.17 7.91 3.16
N LEU A 50 -1.45 8.12 2.92
CA LEU A 50 -2.21 7.33 1.96
C LEU A 50 -3.24 8.19 1.25
N ASP A 51 -3.26 8.12 -0.09
CA ASP A 51 -4.35 8.69 -0.88
C ASP A 51 -5.51 7.69 -0.85
N GLY A 52 -6.41 7.87 0.11
CA GLY A 52 -7.50 6.95 0.33
C GLY A 52 -8.47 6.88 -0.84
N GLU A 53 -8.68 7.99 -1.55
CA GLU A 53 -9.60 8.00 -2.67
C GLU A 53 -9.06 7.19 -3.85
N ARG A 54 -7.76 7.32 -4.13
CA ARG A 54 -7.13 6.51 -5.19
C ARG A 54 -7.11 5.03 -4.81
N ALA A 55 -6.79 4.72 -3.55
CA ALA A 55 -6.84 3.35 -3.07
C ALA A 55 -8.26 2.77 -3.21
N LEU A 56 -9.26 3.54 -2.82
CA LEU A 56 -10.65 3.11 -2.93
C LEU A 56 -11.04 2.87 -4.40
N ALA A 57 -10.63 3.75 -5.30
CA ALA A 57 -10.89 3.59 -6.73
C ALA A 57 -10.30 2.29 -7.26
N TRP A 58 -9.07 1.95 -6.87
CA TRP A 58 -8.45 0.70 -7.28
C TRP A 58 -9.15 -0.52 -6.70
N LEU A 59 -9.59 -0.46 -5.45
CA LEU A 59 -10.36 -1.55 -4.86
C LEU A 59 -11.68 -1.77 -5.60
N LYS A 60 -12.34 -0.70 -6.02
CA LYS A 60 -13.60 -0.79 -6.75
C LYS A 60 -13.44 -1.47 -8.12
N VAL A 61 -12.28 -1.36 -8.74
CA VAL A 61 -12.03 -2.03 -10.02
C VAL A 61 -11.37 -3.39 -9.85
N GLY A 62 -11.32 -3.92 -8.63
CA GLY A 62 -10.92 -5.29 -8.37
C GLY A 62 -9.47 -5.48 -7.95
N ALA A 63 -8.72 -4.42 -7.66
CA ALA A 63 -7.38 -4.57 -7.11
C ALA A 63 -7.44 -5.27 -5.76
N GLN A 64 -6.54 -6.24 -5.55
CA GLN A 64 -6.53 -7.05 -4.33
C GLN A 64 -5.39 -6.61 -3.42
N PRO A 65 -5.68 -6.15 -2.19
CA PRO A 65 -4.62 -5.80 -1.26
C PRO A 65 -3.97 -7.05 -0.66
N THR A 66 -2.64 -7.00 -0.49
CA THR A 66 -1.94 -8.01 0.29
C THR A 66 -2.38 -7.88 1.76
N LEU A 67 -2.06 -8.89 2.58
CA LEU A 67 -2.47 -8.87 3.98
C LEU A 67 -1.99 -7.61 4.71
N THR A 68 -0.72 -7.24 4.54
CA THR A 68 -0.18 -6.04 5.19
C THR A 68 -0.82 -4.77 4.65
N ALA A 69 -1.00 -4.67 3.33
CA ALA A 69 -1.66 -3.52 2.73
C ALA A 69 -3.10 -3.41 3.19
N ARG A 70 -3.81 -4.54 3.31
CA ARG A 70 -5.19 -4.57 3.82
C ARG A 70 -5.26 -4.00 5.23
N ARG A 71 -4.31 -4.35 6.09
CA ARG A 71 -4.27 -3.82 7.45
C ARG A 71 -4.10 -2.31 7.47
N ILE A 72 -3.22 -1.78 6.63
CA ILE A 72 -3.02 -0.34 6.52
C ILE A 72 -4.25 0.35 5.98
N LEU A 73 -4.88 -0.19 4.93
CA LEU A 73 -6.11 0.36 4.37
C LEU A 73 -7.24 0.35 5.39
N SER A 74 -7.36 -0.72 6.16
CA SER A 74 -8.37 -0.82 7.21
C SER A 74 -8.13 0.23 8.30
N TYR A 75 -6.86 0.41 8.69
CA TYR A 75 -6.48 1.40 9.69
C TYR A 75 -6.88 2.81 9.26
N GLU A 76 -6.75 3.13 7.96
CA GLU A 76 -7.13 4.43 7.40
C GLU A 76 -8.62 4.53 7.05
N GLY A 77 -9.38 3.47 7.29
CA GLY A 77 -10.82 3.47 7.03
C GLY A 77 -11.23 3.21 5.59
N VAL A 78 -10.28 2.96 4.68
CA VAL A 78 -10.59 2.75 3.26
C VAL A 78 -11.40 1.49 3.05
N MET A 79 -11.07 0.41 3.75
CA MET A 79 -11.80 -0.86 3.62
C MET A 79 -13.24 -0.74 4.10
N LEU A 80 -13.50 0.06 5.11
CA LEU A 80 -14.87 0.31 5.57
C LEU A 80 -15.68 1.03 4.51
N ARG A 81 -15.08 2.01 3.84
CA ARG A 81 -15.76 2.73 2.76
C ARG A 81 -15.99 1.86 1.54
N HIS A 82 -15.14 0.86 1.32
CA HIS A 82 -15.28 -0.07 0.21
C HIS A 82 -16.48 -1.01 0.39
N HIS A 83 -16.78 -1.37 1.64
CA HIS A 83 -17.94 -2.19 1.93
C HIS A 83 -19.22 -1.35 1.78
#